data_63f8d8f93403dc18657b1c5af33cc44d
#
_entry.id   63f8d8f93403dc18657b1c5af33cc44d
#
_cell.length_a   1.000
_cell.length_b   1.000
_cell.length_c   1.000
_cell.angle_alpha   90.00
_cell.angle_beta   90.00
_cell.angle_gamma   90.00
#
_symmetry.space_group_name_H-M   'P 1'
#
loop_
_entity.id
_entity.type
_entity.pdbx_description
1 polymer ?
#
loop_
_entity_poly.entity_id
_entity_poly.type
_entity_poly.pdbx_seq_one_letter_code
_entity_poly.pdbx_strand_id
1 'polypeptide(L)'
;LNEAQAREFERWPRLGRYVWANADADWPNTTYAGTIQYMKNFLRLRLKWIDSQFTPAPELGASDGAVPRDFMLPIKSENPVYYTLDGTDPRLPGGGVNPAAIEYKEPVKITGPVKVFARARKDDQWSAPAKATLTIGRRH
;
A
#
# COMPACT_ATOMS: atom_id res chain seq x y z
N LEU A 1 -29.50 13.08 -4.10
CA LEU A 1 -28.52 14.18 -4.12
C LEU A 1 -28.56 15.04 -5.39
N ASN A 2 -28.88 14.48 -6.58
CA ASN A 2 -28.83 15.25 -7.84
C ASN A 2 -29.78 16.44 -7.87
N GLU A 3 -31.01 16.29 -7.36
CA GLU A 3 -31.98 17.36 -7.27
C GLU A 3 -31.57 18.43 -6.26
N ALA A 4 -31.08 18.02 -5.10
CA ALA A 4 -30.65 18.95 -4.04
C ALA A 4 -29.46 19.80 -4.50
N GLN A 5 -28.49 19.23 -5.18
CA GLN A 5 -27.34 19.99 -5.69
C GLN A 5 -27.73 20.94 -6.83
N ALA A 6 -28.69 20.55 -7.69
CA ALA A 6 -29.19 21.42 -8.75
C ALA A 6 -29.84 22.68 -8.18
N ARG A 7 -30.76 22.51 -7.18
CA ARG A 7 -31.39 23.64 -6.47
C ARG A 7 -30.39 24.53 -5.73
N GLU A 8 -29.35 23.93 -5.13
CA GLU A 8 -28.29 24.67 -4.44
C GLU A 8 -27.54 25.61 -5.39
N PHE A 9 -27.13 25.11 -6.57
CA PHE A 9 -26.39 25.90 -7.53
C PHE A 9 -27.25 26.87 -8.35
N GLU A 10 -28.55 26.61 -8.47
CA GLU A 10 -29.52 27.57 -8.98
C GLU A 10 -29.67 28.77 -8.03
N ARG A 11 -29.79 28.50 -6.73
CA ARG A 11 -29.91 29.53 -5.69
C ARG A 11 -28.59 30.27 -5.43
N TRP A 12 -27.48 29.55 -5.48
CA TRP A 12 -26.15 30.06 -5.18
C TRP A 12 -25.17 29.71 -6.32
N PRO A 13 -25.14 30.51 -7.40
CA PRO A 13 -24.31 30.21 -8.58
C PRO A 13 -22.83 30.44 -8.28
N ARG A 14 -22.17 29.40 -7.78
CA ARG A 14 -20.73 29.40 -7.39
C ARG A 14 -19.85 28.64 -8.40
N LEU A 15 -20.45 27.75 -9.20
CA LEU A 15 -19.70 26.98 -10.20
C LEU A 15 -19.13 27.88 -11.28
N GLY A 16 -17.87 27.68 -11.64
CA GLY A 16 -17.18 28.51 -12.63
C GLY A 16 -16.84 29.92 -12.16
N ARG A 17 -16.85 30.15 -10.86
CA ARG A 17 -16.49 31.43 -10.25
C ARG A 17 -15.52 31.24 -9.11
N TYR A 18 -14.54 32.14 -8.99
CA TYR A 18 -13.68 32.15 -7.81
C TYR A 18 -14.51 32.55 -6.58
N VAL A 19 -14.43 31.71 -5.56
CA VAL A 19 -15.00 31.96 -4.23
C VAL A 19 -13.88 31.81 -3.21
N TRP A 20 -13.65 32.84 -2.40
CA TRP A 20 -12.62 32.80 -1.38
C TRP A 20 -12.73 31.53 -0.50
N ALA A 21 -11.58 30.97 -0.12
CA ALA A 21 -11.34 29.71 0.55
C ALA A 21 -11.44 28.45 -0.33
N ASN A 22 -11.87 28.54 -1.60
CA ASN A 22 -11.74 27.44 -2.55
C ASN A 22 -10.35 27.46 -3.21
N ALA A 23 -9.89 26.31 -3.66
CA ALA A 23 -8.63 26.24 -4.41
C ALA A 23 -8.76 26.99 -5.75
N ASP A 24 -7.78 27.83 -6.08
CA ASP A 24 -7.76 28.61 -7.34
C ASP A 24 -7.88 27.71 -8.58
N ALA A 25 -7.39 26.48 -8.52
CA ALA A 25 -7.43 25.53 -9.62
C ALA A 25 -8.82 24.88 -9.82
N ASP A 26 -9.77 25.05 -8.90
CA ASP A 26 -11.13 24.50 -9.03
C ASP A 26 -12.10 25.48 -9.72
N TRP A 27 -11.86 26.79 -9.64
CA TRP A 27 -12.79 27.79 -10.18
C TRP A 27 -13.14 27.65 -11.68
N PRO A 28 -12.28 27.08 -12.58
CA PRO A 28 -12.65 26.87 -13.97
C PRO A 28 -13.75 25.81 -14.16
N ASN A 29 -14.02 24.97 -13.15
CA ASN A 29 -15.06 23.95 -13.25
C ASN A 29 -16.45 24.60 -13.17
N THR A 30 -17.18 24.51 -14.28
CA THR A 30 -18.52 25.08 -14.40
C THR A 30 -19.64 24.11 -14.03
N THR A 31 -19.30 22.88 -13.66
CA THR A 31 -20.24 21.83 -13.28
C THR A 31 -19.89 21.18 -11.96
N TYR A 32 -20.88 20.74 -11.22
CA TYR A 32 -20.69 19.98 -9.98
C TYR A 32 -19.87 18.69 -10.20
N ALA A 33 -20.14 17.97 -11.30
CA ALA A 33 -19.39 16.78 -11.66
C ALA A 33 -17.91 17.08 -11.91
N GLY A 34 -17.60 18.21 -12.55
CA GLY A 34 -16.23 18.69 -12.76
C GLY A 34 -15.50 18.97 -11.45
N THR A 35 -16.13 19.66 -10.51
CA THR A 35 -15.59 19.93 -9.17
C THR A 35 -15.32 18.62 -8.39
N ILE A 36 -16.24 17.68 -8.44
CA ILE A 36 -16.03 16.35 -7.82
C ILE A 36 -14.87 15.60 -8.47
N GLN A 37 -14.76 15.65 -9.81
CA GLN A 37 -13.65 15.00 -10.52
C GLN A 37 -12.30 15.66 -10.20
N TYR A 38 -12.25 16.98 -10.10
CA TYR A 38 -11.07 17.73 -9.67
C TYR A 38 -10.62 17.27 -8.26
N MET A 39 -11.55 17.23 -7.29
CA MET A 39 -11.26 16.78 -5.93
C MET A 39 -10.72 15.33 -5.91
N LYS A 40 -11.34 14.41 -6.66
CA LYS A 40 -10.88 13.03 -6.77
C LYS A 40 -9.47 12.94 -7.36
N ASN A 41 -9.17 13.73 -8.37
CA ASN A 41 -7.85 13.79 -8.99
C ASN A 41 -6.80 14.35 -8.02
N PHE A 42 -7.13 15.41 -7.31
CA PHE A 42 -6.27 15.98 -6.28
C PHE A 42 -5.93 14.95 -5.21
N LEU A 43 -6.92 14.27 -4.64
CA LEU A 43 -6.72 13.23 -3.64
C LEU A 43 -5.86 12.08 -4.16
N ARG A 44 -6.11 11.62 -5.39
CA ARG A 44 -5.31 10.54 -6.01
C ARG A 44 -3.85 10.96 -6.18
N LEU A 45 -3.59 12.16 -6.68
CA LEU A 45 -2.24 12.67 -6.85
C LEU A 45 -1.54 12.88 -5.50
N ARG A 46 -2.28 13.38 -4.51
CA ARG A 46 -1.76 13.56 -3.15
C ARG A 46 -1.39 12.25 -2.49
N LEU A 47 -2.25 11.22 -2.59
CA LEU A 47 -1.96 9.88 -2.08
C LEU A 47 -0.74 9.28 -2.78
N LYS A 48 -0.67 9.35 -4.10
CA LYS A 48 0.49 8.87 -4.86
C LYS A 48 1.79 9.57 -4.43
N TRP A 49 1.73 10.87 -4.17
CA TRP A 49 2.89 11.60 -3.67
C TRP A 49 3.28 11.15 -2.25
N ILE A 50 2.31 10.98 -1.35
CA ILE A 50 2.56 10.47 0.01
C ILE A 50 3.20 9.09 -0.06
N ASP A 51 2.63 8.17 -0.85
CA ASP A 51 3.16 6.80 -1.00
C ASP A 51 4.61 6.81 -1.52
N SER A 52 4.94 7.75 -2.42
CA SER A 52 6.31 7.88 -2.95
C SER A 52 7.35 8.34 -1.91
N GLN A 53 6.91 8.88 -0.76
CA GLN A 53 7.80 9.28 0.33
C GLN A 53 8.20 8.10 1.25
N PHE A 54 7.59 6.94 1.08
CA PHE A 54 7.84 5.76 1.89
C PHE A 54 8.44 4.64 1.06
N THR A 55 9.25 3.79 1.70
CA THR A 55 9.73 2.56 1.09
C THR A 55 8.53 1.61 0.87
N PRO A 56 8.27 1.16 -0.36
CA PRO A 56 7.14 0.27 -0.64
C PRO A 56 7.33 -1.08 0.07
N ALA A 57 6.22 -1.65 0.55
CA ALA A 57 6.23 -2.99 1.13
C ALA A 57 6.56 -4.04 0.06
N PRO A 58 7.27 -5.13 0.43
CA PRO A 58 7.51 -6.23 -0.49
C PRO A 58 6.21 -7.00 -0.79
N GLU A 59 6.10 -7.52 -2.00
CA GLU A 59 4.98 -8.38 -2.40
C GLU A 59 5.36 -9.85 -2.17
N LEU A 60 4.57 -10.54 -1.35
CA LEU A 60 4.70 -11.99 -1.17
C LEU A 60 3.96 -12.71 -2.29
N GLY A 61 4.57 -13.73 -2.88
CA GLY A 61 3.96 -14.54 -3.94
C GLY A 61 2.90 -15.54 -3.43
N ALA A 62 2.52 -15.45 -2.17
CA ALA A 62 1.41 -16.20 -1.57
C ALA A 62 0.76 -15.37 -0.46
N SER A 63 -0.55 -15.55 -0.29
CA SER A 63 -1.34 -15.05 0.85
C SER A 63 -1.55 -16.15 1.89
N ASP A 64 -2.18 -15.80 3.01
CA ASP A 64 -2.56 -16.78 4.05
C ASP A 64 -3.26 -18.01 3.46
N GLY A 65 -2.84 -19.19 3.88
CA GLY A 65 -3.47 -20.43 3.45
C GLY A 65 -2.51 -21.59 3.22
N ALA A 66 -3.04 -22.62 2.55
CA ALA A 66 -2.30 -23.83 2.23
C ALA A 66 -1.52 -23.68 0.92
N VAL A 67 -0.24 -24.02 0.96
CA VAL A 67 0.63 -24.09 -0.21
C VAL A 67 1.08 -25.55 -0.47
N PRO A 68 1.48 -25.89 -1.70
CA PRO A 68 2.06 -27.20 -1.98
C PRO A 68 3.31 -27.47 -1.14
N ARG A 69 3.62 -28.72 -0.89
CA ARG A 69 4.89 -29.10 -0.26
C ARG A 69 6.06 -28.67 -1.15
N ASP A 70 7.12 -28.17 -0.52
CA ASP A 70 8.29 -27.61 -1.21
C ASP A 70 7.98 -26.37 -2.08
N PHE A 71 6.92 -25.65 -1.72
CA PHE A 71 6.57 -24.39 -2.40
C PHE A 71 7.72 -23.38 -2.28
N MET A 72 8.10 -22.82 -3.42
CA MET A 72 9.11 -21.76 -3.49
C MET A 72 8.40 -20.41 -3.42
N LEU A 73 8.46 -19.76 -2.24
CA LEU A 73 7.83 -18.45 -2.02
C LEU A 73 8.68 -17.35 -2.65
N PRO A 74 8.22 -16.71 -3.75
CA PRO A 74 8.89 -15.52 -4.28
C PRO A 74 8.49 -14.30 -3.46
N ILE A 75 9.43 -13.40 -3.26
CA ILE A 75 9.21 -12.07 -2.66
C ILE A 75 9.70 -11.03 -3.66
N LYS A 76 8.81 -10.14 -4.10
CA LYS A 76 9.14 -9.08 -5.06
C LYS A 76 9.31 -7.74 -4.35
N SER A 77 10.40 -7.04 -4.65
CA SER A 77 10.65 -5.70 -4.18
C SER A 77 11.76 -5.05 -5.04
N GLU A 78 11.73 -3.74 -5.14
CA GLU A 78 12.82 -2.94 -5.76
C GLU A 78 13.96 -2.68 -4.76
N ASN A 79 13.73 -2.91 -3.48
CA ASN A 79 14.69 -2.67 -2.41
C ASN A 79 15.07 -3.99 -1.73
N PRO A 80 16.22 -4.07 -1.05
CA PRO A 80 16.60 -5.22 -0.25
C PRO A 80 15.50 -5.62 0.74
N VAL A 81 15.18 -6.90 0.82
CA VAL A 81 14.15 -7.44 1.70
C VAL A 81 14.79 -8.29 2.79
N TYR A 82 14.32 -8.10 4.00
CA TYR A 82 14.63 -8.95 5.15
C TYR A 82 13.36 -9.67 5.59
N TYR A 83 13.47 -10.95 5.88
CA TYR A 83 12.32 -11.76 6.29
C TYR A 83 12.64 -12.70 7.45
N THR A 84 11.60 -13.15 8.13
CA THR A 84 11.62 -14.23 9.12
C THR A 84 10.55 -15.26 8.77
N LEU A 85 10.66 -16.45 9.31
CA LEU A 85 9.69 -17.54 9.12
C LEU A 85 8.95 -17.92 10.41
N ASP A 86 9.27 -17.28 11.50
CA ASP A 86 8.69 -17.48 12.83
C ASP A 86 7.65 -16.40 13.21
N GLY A 87 7.46 -15.41 12.33
CA GLY A 87 6.52 -14.30 12.53
C GLY A 87 7.09 -13.14 13.35
N THR A 88 8.38 -13.16 13.69
CA THR A 88 9.04 -12.00 14.34
C THR A 88 9.31 -10.90 13.33
N ASP A 89 9.33 -9.64 13.78
CA ASP A 89 9.61 -8.52 12.90
C ASP A 89 11.11 -8.49 12.50
N PRO A 90 11.44 -8.45 11.21
CA PRO A 90 12.81 -8.25 10.74
C PRO A 90 13.46 -6.95 11.22
N ARG A 91 12.66 -5.96 11.61
CA ARG A 91 13.11 -4.69 12.16
C ARG A 91 13.12 -4.73 13.68
N LEU A 92 14.24 -4.34 14.29
CA LEU A 92 14.32 -4.10 15.74
C LEU A 92 13.73 -2.73 16.12
N PRO A 93 13.27 -2.56 17.37
CA PRO A 93 13.09 -1.25 17.95
C PRO A 93 14.38 -0.42 17.78
N GLY A 94 14.26 0.81 17.29
CA GLY A 94 15.44 1.62 16.94
C GLY A 94 15.91 1.50 15.49
N GLY A 95 15.29 0.61 14.68
CA GLY A 95 15.51 0.57 13.22
C GLY A 95 16.61 -0.39 12.74
N GLY A 96 17.29 -1.10 13.65
CA GLY A 96 18.28 -2.13 13.29
C GLY A 96 17.65 -3.36 12.63
N VAL A 97 18.49 -4.19 12.01
CA VAL A 97 18.09 -5.50 11.47
C VAL A 97 18.07 -6.51 12.61
N ASN A 98 16.99 -7.27 12.73
CA ASN A 98 16.89 -8.38 13.67
C ASN A 98 17.90 -9.46 13.30
N PRO A 99 18.74 -9.96 14.24
CA PRO A 99 19.70 -11.03 13.97
C PRO A 99 19.07 -12.32 13.44
N ALA A 100 17.79 -12.57 13.74
CA ALA A 100 17.04 -13.70 13.21
C ALA A 100 16.50 -13.48 11.78
N ALA A 101 16.58 -12.25 11.27
CA ALA A 101 16.13 -11.93 9.92
C ALA A 101 17.15 -12.37 8.87
N ILE A 102 16.63 -12.89 7.78
CA ILE A 102 17.41 -13.36 6.63
C ILE A 102 17.21 -12.36 5.48
N GLU A 103 18.30 -11.96 4.84
CA GLU A 103 18.22 -11.18 3.61
C GLU A 103 17.73 -12.04 2.45
N TYR A 104 16.69 -11.58 1.76
CA TYR A 104 16.12 -12.31 0.63
C TYR A 104 17.01 -12.17 -0.61
N LYS A 105 17.46 -13.30 -1.15
CA LYS A 105 18.26 -13.39 -2.38
C LYS A 105 17.65 -14.32 -3.43
N GLU A 106 16.90 -15.32 -2.98
CA GLU A 106 16.28 -16.33 -3.82
C GLU A 106 14.94 -16.78 -3.21
N PRO A 107 14.05 -17.41 -3.99
CA PRO A 107 12.76 -17.88 -3.49
C PRO A 107 12.91 -18.81 -2.29
N VAL A 108 12.11 -18.56 -1.24
CA VAL A 108 12.20 -19.27 0.04
C VAL A 108 11.46 -20.59 -0.04
N LYS A 109 12.15 -21.69 0.22
CA LYS A 109 11.55 -23.02 0.24
C LYS A 109 10.71 -23.22 1.51
N ILE A 110 9.42 -23.49 1.33
CA ILE A 110 8.47 -23.72 2.42
C ILE A 110 8.27 -25.22 2.61
N THR A 111 8.79 -25.77 3.71
CA THR A 111 8.75 -27.21 4.00
C THR A 111 7.75 -27.59 5.09
N GLY A 112 7.21 -26.63 5.82
CA GLY A 112 6.27 -26.81 6.92
C GLY A 112 5.42 -25.57 7.18
N PRO A 113 4.57 -25.57 8.21
CA PRO A 113 3.82 -24.38 8.63
C PRO A 113 4.76 -23.27 9.06
N VAL A 114 4.60 -22.08 8.50
CA VAL A 114 5.45 -20.92 8.78
C VAL A 114 4.61 -19.64 8.86
N LYS A 115 5.10 -18.68 9.62
CA LYS A 115 4.60 -17.29 9.66
C LYS A 115 5.65 -16.39 9.02
N VAL A 116 5.46 -16.09 7.76
CA VAL A 116 6.35 -15.19 7.02
C VAL A 116 6.10 -13.75 7.46
N PHE A 117 7.16 -13.06 7.78
CA PHE A 117 7.13 -11.63 8.05
C PHE A 117 8.28 -10.98 7.26
N ALA A 118 7.97 -10.12 6.32
CA ALA A 118 8.95 -9.49 5.45
C ALA A 118 8.81 -7.97 5.45
N ARG A 119 9.95 -7.29 5.35
CA ARG A 119 10.04 -5.85 5.14
C ARG A 119 11.12 -5.53 4.13
N ALA A 120 10.88 -4.54 3.28
CA ALA A 120 11.92 -3.93 2.49
C ALA A 120 12.64 -2.82 3.28
N ARG A 121 13.93 -2.62 2.99
CA ARG A 121 14.73 -1.56 3.59
C ARG A 121 15.43 -0.78 2.49
N LYS A 122 15.27 0.54 2.52
CA LYS A 122 16.01 1.47 1.66
C LYS A 122 16.76 2.42 2.56
N ASP A 123 18.07 2.39 2.51
CA ASP A 123 18.95 3.12 3.44
C ASP A 123 18.58 2.78 4.89
N ASP A 124 18.13 3.77 5.66
CA ASP A 124 17.67 3.56 7.05
C ASP A 124 16.13 3.51 7.18
N GLN A 125 15.40 3.55 6.07
CA GLN A 125 13.94 3.50 6.07
C GLN A 125 13.43 2.08 5.83
N TRP A 126 12.52 1.65 6.70
CA TRP A 126 11.81 0.38 6.59
C TRP A 126 10.43 0.55 6.00
N SER A 127 10.04 -0.39 5.15
CA SER A 127 8.69 -0.46 4.61
C SER A 127 7.66 -0.87 5.66
N ALA A 128 6.37 -0.73 5.31
CA ALA A 128 5.31 -1.48 5.97
C ALA A 128 5.58 -3.00 5.87
N PRO A 129 5.08 -3.81 6.83
CA PRO A 129 5.29 -5.25 6.79
C PRO A 129 4.40 -5.94 5.75
N ALA A 130 4.96 -6.94 5.09
CA ALA A 130 4.20 -7.98 4.38
C ALA A 130 4.21 -9.25 5.22
N LYS A 131 3.04 -9.85 5.44
CA LYS A 131 2.87 -11.02 6.30
C LYS A 131 2.06 -12.09 5.58
N ALA A 132 2.40 -13.36 5.80
CA ALA A 132 1.59 -14.50 5.38
C ALA A 132 1.77 -15.66 6.36
N THR A 133 0.67 -16.33 6.69
CA THR A 133 0.66 -17.57 7.45
C THR A 133 0.45 -18.72 6.47
N LEU A 134 1.50 -19.49 6.21
CA LEU A 134 1.46 -20.59 5.24
C LEU A 134 1.42 -21.94 5.95
N THR A 135 0.57 -22.83 5.45
CA THR A 135 0.49 -24.22 5.88
C THR A 135 0.70 -25.14 4.69
N ILE A 136 1.08 -26.40 4.92
CA ILE A 136 1.23 -27.34 3.82
C ILE A 136 -0.11 -28.03 3.57
N GLY A 137 -0.63 -27.87 2.35
CA GLY A 137 -1.83 -28.58 1.89
C GLY A 137 -1.61 -30.10 1.84
N ARG A 138 -2.62 -30.87 2.26
CA ARG A 138 -2.63 -32.32 2.04
C ARG A 138 -2.80 -32.58 0.55
N ARG A 139 -1.99 -33.50 0.00
CA ARG A 139 -2.31 -34.11 -1.30
C ARG A 139 -3.58 -34.96 -1.13
N HIS A 140 -4.60 -34.67 -1.90
CA HIS A 140 -5.67 -35.60 -2.17
C HIS A 140 -5.23 -36.57 -3.24
#